data_cf32e5049399831c3dc8ef0091fcf35f
#
_entry.id   cf32e5049399831c3dc8ef0091fcf35f
#
_cell.length_a   1.000
_cell.length_b   1.000
_cell.length_c   1.000
_cell.angle_alpha   90.00
_cell.angle_beta   90.00
_cell.angle_gamma   90.00
#
_symmetry.space_group_name_H-M   'P 1'
#
loop_
_entity.id
_entity.type
_entity.pdbx_description
1 polymer ?
#
loop_
_entity_poly.entity_id
_entity_poly.type
_entity_poly.pdbx_seq_one_letter_code
_entity_poly.pdbx_strand_id
1 'polypeptide(L)'
;GWHESAYVLPDAVFGATQGESVVLQSAYHTGLYGTAGTLEGWQEIPGLCAGNVRLAFALCIAFAGPLLRLAGMEGGGFSFEGGSSSGKTTALQVAASVWGGPGHVKSWRVTDNALEGVAALHNDGLLILDEVGQVNARVLSEAAYMLANGSGKSRSGRDGSLRRSHVWRLLFLSSGELGLADKLAENGMKSRGGQEVRFVGLPVDKAMLTDLHGLPSAGAVVNRLKELSEQHYGHAGRAFLHYLIQEMPTLMEQLRPSLDSLVGRFCPADADGQVRRVAQRFALCAVAGEVARQ
;
A
#
# COMPACT_ATOMS: atom_id res chain seq x y z
N GLY A 1 5.39 -7.46 9.66
CA GLY A 1 3.95 -7.67 9.90
C GLY A 1 3.64 -8.07 11.32
N TRP A 2 2.38 -8.25 11.62
CA TRP A 2 1.92 -8.61 12.95
C TRP A 2 2.30 -10.05 13.34
N HIS A 3 2.90 -10.19 14.51
CA HIS A 3 3.09 -11.43 15.23
C HIS A 3 2.44 -11.27 16.62
N GLU A 4 1.32 -11.94 16.85
CA GLU A 4 0.47 -11.71 18.03
C GLU A 4 0.14 -10.24 18.26
N SER A 5 0.62 -9.64 19.37
CA SER A 5 0.44 -8.24 19.74
C SER A 5 1.62 -7.34 19.33
N ALA A 6 2.65 -7.89 18.70
CA ALA A 6 3.79 -7.13 18.23
C ALA A 6 3.79 -6.98 16.71
N TYR A 7 4.31 -5.84 16.22
CA TYR A 7 4.57 -5.65 14.79
C TYR A 7 6.07 -5.75 14.51
N VAL A 8 6.44 -6.63 13.60
CA VAL A 8 7.83 -6.99 13.31
C VAL A 8 8.26 -6.41 11.96
N LEU A 9 9.28 -5.57 12.00
CA LEU A 9 10.07 -5.14 10.83
C LEU A 9 11.40 -5.92 10.81
N PRO A 10 12.16 -5.88 9.71
CA PRO A 10 13.42 -6.62 9.61
C PRO A 10 14.47 -6.24 10.67
N ASP A 11 14.42 -5.01 11.15
CA ASP A 11 15.41 -4.42 12.06
C ASP A 11 14.80 -3.88 13.38
N ALA A 12 13.49 -4.03 13.57
CA ALA A 12 12.81 -3.53 14.77
C ALA A 12 11.56 -4.33 15.11
N VAL A 13 11.22 -4.41 16.39
CA VAL A 13 9.99 -4.99 16.91
C VAL A 13 9.27 -3.94 17.74
N PHE A 14 7.97 -3.76 17.48
CA PHE A 14 7.08 -2.82 18.16
C PHE A 14 6.04 -3.61 18.95
N GLY A 15 5.94 -3.36 20.25
CA GLY A 15 5.02 -4.07 21.16
C GLY A 15 5.69 -5.17 21.98
N ALA A 16 4.88 -5.87 22.77
CA ALA A 16 5.35 -6.92 23.67
C ALA A 16 5.38 -8.29 22.99
N THR A 17 6.46 -9.02 23.19
CA THR A 17 6.67 -10.37 22.63
C THR A 17 6.58 -11.47 23.70
N GLN A 18 6.00 -11.20 24.86
CA GLN A 18 5.82 -12.15 25.97
C GLN A 18 7.11 -12.90 26.39
N GLY A 19 8.27 -12.25 26.22
CA GLY A 19 9.58 -12.84 26.56
C GLY A 19 10.23 -13.64 25.41
N GLU A 20 9.60 -13.74 24.26
CA GLU A 20 10.20 -14.35 23.07
C GLU A 20 11.07 -13.35 22.30
N SER A 21 12.15 -13.84 21.71
CA SER A 21 12.94 -13.07 20.73
C SER A 21 12.35 -13.32 19.33
N VAL A 22 11.59 -12.36 18.83
CA VAL A 22 10.97 -12.44 17.50
C VAL A 22 11.88 -11.78 16.47
N VAL A 23 12.30 -12.54 15.47
CA VAL A 23 13.17 -12.08 14.38
C VAL A 23 12.57 -12.46 13.05
N LEU A 24 12.49 -11.51 12.13
CA LEU A 24 12.08 -11.80 10.76
C LEU A 24 13.24 -12.50 10.03
N GLN A 25 13.10 -13.81 9.79
CA GLN A 25 14.07 -14.57 9.02
C GLN A 25 13.82 -14.41 7.51
N SER A 26 14.63 -13.62 6.82
CA SER A 26 14.66 -13.57 5.38
C SER A 26 16.05 -13.16 4.86
N ALA A 27 16.46 -13.74 3.74
CA ALA A 27 17.73 -13.43 3.10
C ALA A 27 17.75 -12.09 2.32
N TYR A 28 16.61 -11.41 2.19
CA TYR A 28 16.41 -10.24 1.30
C TYR A 28 16.14 -8.93 2.04
N HIS A 29 16.68 -8.76 3.25
CA HIS A 29 16.27 -7.66 4.15
C HIS A 29 16.97 -6.33 3.97
N THR A 30 18.12 -6.29 3.33
CA THR A 30 18.96 -5.09 3.32
C THR A 30 18.27 -3.92 2.59
N GLY A 31 17.86 -2.93 3.38
CA GLY A 31 17.43 -1.62 2.89
C GLY A 31 15.95 -1.44 2.57
N LEU A 32 15.10 -2.48 2.69
CA LEU A 32 13.68 -2.35 2.33
C LEU A 32 12.93 -1.40 3.28
N TYR A 33 13.15 -1.54 4.59
CA TYR A 33 12.53 -0.74 5.66
C TYR A 33 13.53 0.18 6.37
N GLY A 34 14.56 0.63 5.65
CA GLY A 34 15.58 1.53 6.19
C GLY A 34 15.03 2.92 6.53
N THR A 35 15.79 3.65 7.35
CA THR A 35 15.49 5.03 7.71
C THR A 35 16.59 5.96 7.25
N ALA A 36 16.23 7.20 6.87
CA ALA A 36 17.17 8.31 6.66
C ALA A 36 16.54 9.64 7.05
N GLY A 37 17.39 10.62 7.34
CA GLY A 37 16.95 11.95 7.77
C GLY A 37 16.26 11.92 9.14
N THR A 38 15.21 12.71 9.28
CA THR A 38 14.47 12.85 10.55
C THR A 38 12.96 12.80 10.31
N LEU A 39 12.18 12.56 11.37
CA LEU A 39 10.72 12.62 11.32
C LEU A 39 10.24 14.06 11.01
N GLU A 40 10.87 15.07 11.60
CA GLU A 40 10.55 16.48 11.37
C GLU A 40 10.74 16.88 9.90
N GLY A 41 11.85 16.45 9.29
CA GLY A 41 12.07 16.66 7.85
C GLY A 41 11.06 15.92 6.99
N TRP A 42 10.65 14.72 7.39
CA TRP A 42 9.60 13.97 6.69
C TRP A 42 8.23 14.67 6.78
N GLN A 43 7.92 15.39 7.87
CA GLN A 43 6.65 16.06 8.08
C GLN A 43 6.37 17.19 7.06
N GLU A 44 7.37 17.65 6.32
CA GLU A 44 7.13 18.56 5.19
C GLU A 44 6.35 17.88 4.05
N ILE A 45 6.49 16.57 3.87
CA ILE A 45 5.82 15.80 2.80
C ILE A 45 4.29 15.86 2.94
N PRO A 46 3.67 15.48 4.07
CA PRO A 46 2.22 15.62 4.23
C PRO A 46 1.74 17.06 4.12
N GLY A 47 2.56 18.05 4.49
CA GLY A 47 2.27 19.48 4.25
C GLY A 47 2.03 19.79 2.78
N LEU A 48 2.93 19.33 1.90
CA LEU A 48 2.81 19.48 0.45
C LEU A 48 1.73 18.58 -0.18
N CYS A 49 1.35 17.50 0.49
CA CYS A 49 0.25 16.62 0.04
C CYS A 49 -1.13 17.19 0.41
N ALA A 50 -1.23 18.07 1.39
CA ALA A 50 -2.48 18.70 1.79
C ALA A 50 -3.09 19.48 0.61
N GLY A 51 -4.42 19.43 0.41
CA GLY A 51 -5.05 20.01 -0.77
C GLY A 51 -4.86 19.20 -2.08
N ASN A 52 -3.88 18.32 -2.14
CA ASN A 52 -3.59 17.45 -3.29
C ASN A 52 -4.14 16.03 -3.04
N VAL A 53 -5.41 15.81 -3.33
CA VAL A 53 -6.20 14.63 -2.93
C VAL A 53 -5.52 13.29 -3.24
N ARG A 54 -4.92 13.15 -4.44
CA ARG A 54 -4.26 11.87 -4.84
C ARG A 54 -2.97 11.62 -4.04
N LEU A 55 -2.20 12.66 -3.73
CA LEU A 55 -1.00 12.56 -2.90
C LEU A 55 -1.35 12.26 -1.44
N ALA A 56 -2.34 12.96 -0.88
CA ALA A 56 -2.85 12.68 0.46
C ALA A 56 -3.38 11.25 0.56
N PHE A 57 -4.10 10.76 -0.47
CA PHE A 57 -4.59 9.40 -0.51
C PHE A 57 -3.46 8.36 -0.59
N ALA A 58 -2.36 8.65 -1.32
CA ALA A 58 -1.18 7.79 -1.35
C ALA A 58 -0.55 7.61 0.04
N LEU A 59 -0.48 8.68 0.85
CA LEU A 59 -0.06 8.59 2.26
C LEU A 59 -1.04 7.75 3.09
N CYS A 60 -2.34 7.98 2.94
CA CYS A 60 -3.37 7.20 3.64
C CYS A 60 -3.25 5.69 3.35
N ILE A 61 -3.04 5.32 2.08
CA ILE A 61 -2.81 3.91 1.68
C ILE A 61 -1.56 3.36 2.39
N ALA A 62 -0.48 4.15 2.49
CA ALA A 62 0.75 3.70 3.10
C ALA A 62 0.58 3.33 4.58
N PHE A 63 -0.23 4.07 5.32
CA PHE A 63 -0.53 3.79 6.72
C PHE A 63 -1.61 2.70 6.92
N ALA A 64 -2.39 2.35 5.90
CA ALA A 64 -3.51 1.44 6.05
C ALA A 64 -3.12 -0.05 6.16
N GLY A 65 -1.93 -0.44 5.67
CA GLY A 65 -1.47 -1.84 5.71
C GLY A 65 -1.55 -2.49 7.09
N PRO A 66 -0.96 -1.90 8.14
CA PRO A 66 -1.01 -2.44 9.50
C PRO A 66 -2.42 -2.58 10.07
N LEU A 67 -3.37 -1.79 9.61
CA LEU A 67 -4.76 -1.84 10.09
C LEU A 67 -5.59 -2.97 9.47
N LEU A 68 -5.15 -3.57 8.36
CA LEU A 68 -5.90 -4.66 7.70
C LEU A 68 -6.22 -5.82 8.64
N ARG A 69 -5.22 -6.30 9.39
CA ARG A 69 -5.40 -7.39 10.34
C ARG A 69 -6.33 -6.99 11.49
N LEU A 70 -6.12 -5.79 12.03
CA LEU A 70 -6.91 -5.26 13.15
C LEU A 70 -8.38 -5.07 12.76
N ALA A 71 -8.63 -4.67 11.52
CA ALA A 71 -9.98 -4.52 10.95
C ALA A 71 -10.61 -5.85 10.50
N GLY A 72 -9.87 -6.96 10.47
CA GLY A 72 -10.32 -8.23 9.92
C GLY A 72 -10.61 -8.17 8.41
N MET A 73 -9.91 -7.31 7.68
CA MET A 73 -10.13 -7.06 6.26
C MET A 73 -9.14 -7.82 5.37
N GLU A 74 -9.61 -8.19 4.18
CA GLU A 74 -8.76 -8.75 3.12
C GLU A 74 -7.88 -7.67 2.49
N GLY A 75 -6.78 -8.10 1.86
CA GLY A 75 -5.92 -7.25 1.05
C GLY A 75 -6.57 -6.73 -0.22
N GLY A 76 -5.82 -5.99 -0.99
CA GLY A 76 -6.21 -5.47 -2.29
C GLY A 76 -5.33 -4.31 -2.72
N GLY A 77 -5.60 -3.74 -3.89
CA GLY A 77 -4.75 -2.70 -4.44
C GLY A 77 -5.48 -1.53 -5.06
N PHE A 78 -4.70 -0.48 -5.26
CA PHE A 78 -5.08 0.72 -6.00
C PHE A 78 -4.05 0.99 -7.11
N SER A 79 -4.50 1.52 -8.23
CA SER A 79 -3.66 1.93 -9.33
C SER A 79 -3.95 3.39 -9.72
N PHE A 80 -2.94 4.23 -9.74
CA PHE A 80 -3.05 5.54 -10.35
C PHE A 80 -2.91 5.41 -11.87
N GLU A 81 -3.94 5.80 -12.61
CA GLU A 81 -4.06 5.58 -14.04
C GLU A 81 -4.17 6.91 -14.80
N GLY A 82 -3.34 7.10 -15.80
CA GLY A 82 -3.35 8.33 -16.60
C GLY A 82 -2.07 8.56 -17.38
N GLY A 83 -2.07 9.59 -18.21
CA GLY A 83 -0.97 9.91 -19.11
C GLY A 83 0.39 10.06 -18.43
N SER A 84 1.44 10.00 -19.23
CA SER A 84 2.82 10.21 -18.76
C SER A 84 2.98 11.59 -18.12
N SER A 85 3.94 11.70 -17.20
CA SER A 85 4.26 12.95 -16.47
C SER A 85 3.12 13.55 -15.63
N SER A 86 2.13 12.75 -15.22
CA SER A 86 1.01 13.19 -14.38
C SER A 86 1.31 13.19 -12.86
N GLY A 87 2.53 12.83 -12.43
CA GLY A 87 2.93 12.79 -11.01
C GLY A 87 2.69 11.45 -10.30
N LYS A 88 2.27 10.39 -11.02
CA LYS A 88 2.01 9.06 -10.45
C LYS A 88 3.21 8.48 -9.70
N THR A 89 4.38 8.46 -10.33
CA THR A 89 5.62 7.96 -9.70
C THR A 89 5.97 8.75 -8.44
N THR A 90 5.72 10.09 -8.45
CA THR A 90 5.91 10.92 -7.25
C THR A 90 4.98 10.50 -6.11
N ALA A 91 3.72 10.18 -6.41
CA ALA A 91 2.80 9.66 -5.40
C ALA A 91 3.25 8.30 -4.83
N LEU A 92 3.83 7.42 -5.67
CA LEU A 92 4.42 6.17 -5.20
C LEU A 92 5.64 6.41 -4.30
N GLN A 93 6.50 7.37 -4.63
CA GLN A 93 7.68 7.73 -3.81
C GLN A 93 7.25 8.34 -2.47
N VAL A 94 6.24 9.20 -2.46
CA VAL A 94 5.63 9.76 -1.24
C VAL A 94 5.08 8.64 -0.35
N ALA A 95 4.34 7.69 -0.89
CA ALA A 95 3.85 6.55 -0.13
C ALA A 95 4.99 5.67 0.39
N ALA A 96 6.04 5.45 -0.42
CA ALA A 96 7.22 4.66 -0.05
C ALA A 96 7.98 5.27 1.13
N SER A 97 8.10 6.61 1.16
CA SER A 97 8.84 7.33 2.19
C SER A 97 8.34 7.08 3.63
N VAL A 98 7.09 6.65 3.77
CA VAL A 98 6.54 6.24 5.08
C VAL A 98 7.32 5.07 5.67
N TRP A 99 7.69 4.09 4.84
CA TRP A 99 8.27 2.81 5.27
C TRP A 99 9.74 2.64 4.93
N GLY A 100 10.23 3.31 3.89
CA GLY A 100 11.60 3.17 3.42
C GLY A 100 11.94 4.13 2.30
N GLY A 101 13.17 4.04 1.80
CA GLY A 101 13.68 4.90 0.74
C GLY A 101 13.21 4.49 -0.67
N PRO A 102 13.84 5.05 -1.72
CA PRO A 102 13.46 4.80 -3.12
C PRO A 102 13.42 3.32 -3.51
N GLY A 103 14.25 2.49 -2.90
CA GLY A 103 14.26 1.03 -3.11
C GLY A 103 13.02 0.30 -2.63
N HIS A 104 12.12 0.96 -1.90
CA HIS A 104 10.82 0.40 -1.48
C HIS A 104 9.83 0.29 -2.66
N VAL A 105 9.98 1.14 -3.69
CA VAL A 105 9.22 1.03 -4.95
C VAL A 105 9.84 -0.07 -5.79
N LYS A 106 9.03 -1.06 -6.17
CA LYS A 106 9.44 -2.17 -7.04
C LYS A 106 8.81 -2.01 -8.42
N SER A 107 9.38 -2.70 -9.42
CA SER A 107 8.76 -2.79 -10.75
C SER A 107 7.87 -4.03 -10.83
N TRP A 108 6.84 -3.97 -11.67
CA TRP A 108 6.06 -5.15 -12.06
C TRP A 108 6.88 -6.19 -12.86
N ARG A 109 8.08 -5.84 -13.33
CA ARG A 109 8.98 -6.74 -14.09
C ARG A 109 9.67 -7.76 -13.18
N VAL A 110 8.88 -8.59 -12.53
CA VAL A 110 9.35 -9.69 -11.66
C VAL A 110 8.65 -10.99 -12.08
N THR A 111 9.28 -12.12 -11.83
CA THR A 111 8.63 -13.42 -12.02
C THR A 111 7.58 -13.66 -10.94
N ASP A 112 6.56 -14.47 -11.23
CA ASP A 112 5.52 -14.82 -10.25
C ASP A 112 6.11 -15.29 -8.92
N ASN A 113 7.15 -16.12 -8.98
CA ASN A 113 7.83 -16.66 -7.79
C ASN A 113 8.51 -15.54 -6.95
N ALA A 114 9.15 -14.59 -7.63
CA ALA A 114 9.76 -13.45 -6.96
C ALA A 114 8.69 -12.54 -6.35
N LEU A 115 7.56 -12.35 -7.03
CA LEU A 115 6.46 -11.54 -6.54
C LEU A 115 5.81 -12.15 -5.29
N GLU A 116 5.67 -13.48 -5.21
CA GLU A 116 5.19 -14.15 -3.99
C GLU A 116 6.13 -13.89 -2.80
N GLY A 117 7.45 -13.97 -3.00
CA GLY A 117 8.44 -13.68 -1.97
C GLY A 117 8.40 -12.22 -1.54
N VAL A 118 8.30 -11.30 -2.51
CA VAL A 118 8.17 -9.86 -2.24
C VAL A 118 6.87 -9.56 -1.47
N ALA A 119 5.75 -10.16 -1.86
CA ALA A 119 4.47 -9.98 -1.17
C ALA A 119 4.54 -10.45 0.30
N ALA A 120 5.17 -11.60 0.56
CA ALA A 120 5.36 -12.12 1.91
C ALA A 120 6.19 -11.18 2.81
N LEU A 121 7.18 -10.49 2.23
CA LEU A 121 7.99 -9.48 2.95
C LEU A 121 7.20 -8.22 3.30
N HIS A 122 6.12 -7.93 2.59
CA HIS A 122 5.25 -6.79 2.83
C HIS A 122 3.97 -7.18 3.59
N ASN A 123 3.96 -8.36 4.24
CA ASN A 123 2.80 -8.80 5.01
C ASN A 123 2.38 -7.76 6.06
N ASP A 124 1.06 -7.50 6.15
CA ASP A 124 0.43 -6.45 6.96
C ASP A 124 0.96 -5.03 6.66
N GLY A 125 1.47 -4.80 5.46
CA GLY A 125 2.07 -3.54 5.03
C GLY A 125 1.58 -3.08 3.65
N LEU A 126 2.40 -2.23 3.01
CA LEU A 126 2.18 -1.72 1.67
C LEU A 126 3.25 -2.26 0.70
N LEU A 127 2.83 -2.88 -0.40
CA LEU A 127 3.67 -3.21 -1.54
C LEU A 127 3.46 -2.17 -2.65
N ILE A 128 4.53 -1.56 -3.13
CA ILE A 128 4.47 -0.55 -4.20
C ILE A 128 5.09 -1.13 -5.47
N LEU A 129 4.30 -1.11 -6.57
CA LEU A 129 4.66 -1.69 -7.86
C LEU A 129 4.48 -0.66 -8.97
N ASP A 130 5.57 -0.11 -9.48
CA ASP A 130 5.53 0.92 -10.52
C ASP A 130 5.44 0.31 -11.92
N GLU A 131 4.77 1.03 -12.83
CA GLU A 131 4.71 0.82 -14.28
C GLU A 131 4.00 -0.49 -14.72
N VAL A 132 2.69 -0.55 -14.53
CA VAL A 132 1.81 -1.62 -15.04
C VAL A 132 1.99 -1.86 -16.55
N GLY A 133 2.33 -0.81 -17.31
CA GLY A 133 2.55 -0.87 -18.76
C GLY A 133 3.55 -1.92 -19.22
N GLN A 134 4.53 -2.23 -18.38
CA GLN A 134 5.64 -3.13 -18.73
C GLN A 134 5.29 -4.63 -18.65
N VAL A 135 4.10 -4.99 -18.20
CA VAL A 135 3.68 -6.40 -17.98
C VAL A 135 2.58 -6.79 -18.97
N ASN A 136 2.63 -8.03 -19.44
CA ASN A 136 1.54 -8.58 -20.24
C ASN A 136 0.23 -8.57 -19.44
N ALA A 137 -0.89 -8.24 -20.10
CA ALA A 137 -2.21 -8.10 -19.48
C ALA A 137 -2.66 -9.32 -18.69
N ARG A 138 -2.40 -10.53 -19.20
CA ARG A 138 -2.75 -11.78 -18.51
C ARG A 138 -1.94 -11.96 -17.25
N VAL A 139 -0.62 -11.74 -17.30
CA VAL A 139 0.28 -11.84 -16.14
C VAL A 139 -0.10 -10.82 -15.08
N LEU A 140 -0.39 -9.57 -15.48
CA LEU A 140 -0.87 -8.53 -14.58
C LEU A 140 -2.16 -8.96 -13.86
N SER A 141 -3.13 -9.48 -14.61
CA SER A 141 -4.41 -9.93 -14.05
C SER A 141 -4.25 -11.07 -13.04
N GLU A 142 -3.42 -12.06 -13.37
CA GLU A 142 -3.13 -13.20 -12.48
C GLU A 142 -2.37 -12.72 -11.22
N ALA A 143 -1.39 -11.83 -11.38
CA ALA A 143 -0.61 -11.28 -10.28
C ALA A 143 -1.44 -10.40 -9.34
N ALA A 144 -2.26 -9.48 -9.86
CA ALA A 144 -3.15 -8.64 -9.06
C ALA A 144 -4.15 -9.50 -8.26
N TYR A 145 -4.69 -10.55 -8.88
CA TYR A 145 -5.58 -11.49 -8.21
C TYR A 145 -4.86 -12.26 -7.09
N MET A 146 -3.65 -12.76 -7.35
CA MET A 146 -2.80 -13.46 -6.37
C MET A 146 -2.46 -12.54 -5.17
N LEU A 147 -2.00 -11.31 -5.43
CA LEU A 147 -1.66 -10.34 -4.39
C LEU A 147 -2.85 -10.05 -3.46
N ALA A 148 -4.03 -9.86 -4.04
CA ALA A 148 -5.24 -9.56 -3.28
C ALA A 148 -5.80 -10.77 -2.52
N ASN A 149 -5.62 -11.99 -3.04
CA ASN A 149 -6.04 -13.21 -2.35
C ASN A 149 -5.14 -13.61 -1.18
N GLY A 150 -3.93 -13.05 -1.10
CA GLY A 150 -3.06 -13.23 0.06
C GLY A 150 -2.39 -14.61 0.16
N SER A 151 -2.31 -15.36 -0.94
CA SER A 151 -1.66 -16.67 -0.95
C SER A 151 -0.94 -16.98 -2.25
N GLY A 152 0.27 -17.54 -2.12
CA GLY A 152 1.06 -18.02 -3.25
C GLY A 152 0.55 -19.37 -3.79
N LYS A 153 1.14 -19.80 -4.92
CA LYS A 153 0.83 -21.09 -5.54
C LYS A 153 1.34 -22.22 -4.67
N SER A 154 0.51 -23.25 -4.46
CA SER A 154 0.95 -24.49 -3.84
C SER A 154 1.95 -25.22 -4.74
N ARG A 155 3.05 -25.70 -4.18
CA ARG A 155 4.11 -26.43 -4.91
C ARG A 155 4.43 -27.73 -4.22
N SER A 156 4.72 -28.77 -5.02
CA SER A 156 5.23 -30.03 -4.49
C SER A 156 6.74 -29.96 -4.30
N GLY A 157 7.23 -30.49 -3.21
CA GLY A 157 8.65 -30.78 -3.01
C GLY A 157 9.14 -31.89 -3.96
N ARG A 158 10.46 -32.09 -4.04
CA ARG A 158 11.05 -33.20 -4.82
C ARG A 158 10.64 -34.57 -4.31
N ASP A 159 10.24 -34.65 -3.07
CA ASP A 159 9.76 -35.86 -2.35
C ASP A 159 8.24 -36.06 -2.42
N GLY A 160 7.52 -35.23 -3.20
CA GLY A 160 6.06 -35.25 -3.29
C GLY A 160 5.33 -34.56 -2.13
N SER A 161 6.02 -34.07 -1.13
CA SER A 161 5.41 -33.30 -0.03
C SER A 161 4.92 -31.92 -0.53
N LEU A 162 3.86 -31.38 0.05
CA LEU A 162 3.42 -30.01 -0.21
C LEU A 162 4.36 -29.03 0.50
N ARG A 163 5.02 -28.16 -0.25
CA ARG A 163 5.72 -27.03 0.32
C ARG A 163 4.72 -26.03 0.90
N ARG A 164 5.04 -25.45 2.06
CA ARG A 164 4.25 -24.34 2.60
C ARG A 164 4.19 -23.22 1.56
N SER A 165 2.97 -22.87 1.14
CA SER A 165 2.77 -21.66 0.35
C SER A 165 2.97 -20.42 1.22
N HIS A 166 3.53 -19.36 0.64
CA HIS A 166 3.55 -18.07 1.29
C HIS A 166 2.13 -17.55 1.46
N VAL A 167 1.84 -16.99 2.62
CA VAL A 167 0.59 -16.26 2.90
C VAL A 167 0.93 -14.85 3.32
N TRP A 168 0.10 -13.91 2.93
CA TRP A 168 0.24 -12.50 3.27
C TRP A 168 -1.12 -11.81 3.31
N ARG A 169 -1.15 -10.68 3.98
CA ARG A 169 -2.24 -9.70 3.94
C ARG A 169 -1.60 -8.35 3.70
N LEU A 170 -1.88 -7.71 2.60
CA LEU A 170 -1.24 -6.46 2.24
C LEU A 170 -2.17 -5.57 1.41
N LEU A 171 -1.88 -4.26 1.44
CA LEU A 171 -2.31 -3.37 0.37
C LEU A 171 -1.21 -3.27 -0.67
N PHE A 172 -1.58 -3.07 -1.93
CA PHE A 172 -0.61 -2.72 -2.96
C PHE A 172 -1.04 -1.47 -3.70
N LEU A 173 -0.06 -0.63 -4.02
CA LEU A 173 -0.24 0.61 -4.76
C LEU A 173 0.56 0.55 -6.04
N SER A 174 -0.05 0.95 -7.14
CA SER A 174 0.57 0.87 -8.45
C SER A 174 0.36 2.14 -9.27
N SER A 175 1.05 2.23 -10.39
CA SER A 175 0.88 3.25 -11.40
C SER A 175 0.86 2.64 -12.80
N GLY A 176 0.20 3.32 -13.74
CA GLY A 176 0.19 2.96 -15.15
C GLY A 176 -0.43 4.03 -16.04
N GLU A 177 -0.16 3.95 -17.34
CA GLU A 177 -0.89 4.81 -18.30
C GLU A 177 -2.31 4.30 -18.52
N LEU A 178 -2.49 2.97 -18.47
CA LEU A 178 -3.76 2.26 -18.63
C LEU A 178 -4.09 1.49 -17.35
N GLY A 179 -5.38 1.39 -17.07
CA GLY A 179 -5.91 0.52 -16.02
C GLY A 179 -5.89 -0.96 -16.41
N LEU A 180 -6.16 -1.82 -15.43
CA LEU A 180 -6.25 -3.27 -15.66
C LEU A 180 -7.30 -3.62 -16.71
N ALA A 181 -8.48 -3.02 -16.64
CA ALA A 181 -9.59 -3.29 -17.57
C ALA A 181 -9.22 -2.91 -19.01
N ASP A 182 -8.66 -1.71 -19.21
CA ASP A 182 -8.25 -1.22 -20.53
C ASP A 182 -7.13 -2.07 -21.11
N LYS A 183 -6.14 -2.42 -20.29
CA LYS A 183 -5.02 -3.26 -20.71
C LYS A 183 -5.47 -4.67 -21.09
N LEU A 184 -6.46 -5.24 -20.41
CA LEU A 184 -7.08 -6.51 -20.80
C LEU A 184 -7.84 -6.36 -22.11
N ALA A 185 -8.61 -5.27 -22.28
CA ALA A 185 -9.39 -5.02 -23.49
C ALA A 185 -8.51 -4.85 -24.75
N GLU A 186 -7.37 -4.16 -24.64
CA GLU A 186 -6.38 -4.04 -25.73
C GLU A 186 -5.85 -5.41 -26.20
N ASN A 187 -5.86 -6.41 -25.33
CA ASN A 187 -5.43 -7.78 -25.64
C ASN A 187 -6.61 -8.73 -25.93
N GLY A 188 -7.79 -8.18 -26.22
CA GLY A 188 -9.00 -8.95 -26.53
C GLY A 188 -9.58 -9.75 -25.36
N MET A 189 -9.15 -9.44 -24.14
CA MET A 189 -9.62 -10.09 -22.92
C MET A 189 -10.62 -9.20 -22.18
N LYS A 190 -11.53 -9.82 -21.44
CA LYS A 190 -12.48 -9.08 -20.58
C LYS A 190 -12.02 -9.17 -19.12
N SER A 191 -12.05 -8.04 -18.43
CA SER A 191 -11.92 -8.04 -16.98
C SER A 191 -13.12 -8.73 -16.32
N ARG A 192 -12.91 -9.32 -15.17
CA ARG A 192 -13.99 -9.87 -14.34
C ARG A 192 -14.19 -8.93 -13.16
N GLY A 193 -15.43 -8.67 -12.76
CA GLY A 193 -15.75 -7.78 -11.65
C GLY A 193 -15.00 -8.09 -10.36
N GLY A 194 -14.70 -9.36 -10.10
CA GLY A 194 -13.85 -9.75 -8.97
C GLY A 194 -12.39 -9.30 -9.07
N GLN A 195 -11.88 -8.98 -10.26
CA GLN A 195 -10.51 -8.44 -10.46
C GLN A 195 -10.49 -6.93 -10.22
N GLU A 196 -11.48 -6.21 -10.77
CA GLU A 196 -11.61 -4.76 -10.60
C GLU A 196 -11.82 -4.36 -9.13
N VAL A 197 -12.61 -5.15 -8.40
CA VAL A 197 -12.78 -4.95 -6.94
C VAL A 197 -11.48 -5.13 -6.17
N ARG A 198 -10.59 -6.01 -6.62
CA ARG A 198 -9.32 -6.29 -5.95
C ARG A 198 -8.21 -5.34 -6.33
N PHE A 199 -8.28 -4.75 -7.52
CA PHE A 199 -7.31 -3.78 -8.01
C PHE A 199 -8.04 -2.59 -8.61
N VAL A 200 -8.26 -1.57 -7.78
CA VAL A 200 -9.11 -0.42 -8.07
C VAL A 200 -8.33 0.63 -8.86
N GLY A 201 -8.78 0.94 -10.06
CA GLY A 201 -8.25 2.02 -10.88
C GLY A 201 -8.67 3.39 -10.34
N LEU A 202 -7.72 4.29 -10.22
CA LEU A 202 -7.90 5.68 -9.80
C LEU A 202 -7.44 6.61 -10.93
N PRO A 203 -8.34 7.15 -11.72
CA PRO A 203 -7.96 8.05 -12.79
C PRO A 203 -7.19 9.26 -12.28
N VAL A 204 -6.07 9.55 -12.93
CA VAL A 204 -5.26 10.74 -12.75
C VAL A 204 -5.33 11.51 -14.06
N ASP A 205 -6.38 12.28 -14.21
CA ASP A 205 -6.49 13.22 -15.30
C ASP A 205 -5.64 14.47 -15.00
N LYS A 206 -5.99 15.63 -15.22
CA LYS A 206 -5.10 16.81 -15.35
C LYS A 206 -4.32 17.24 -14.11
N ALA A 207 -4.57 16.75 -12.89
CA ALA A 207 -3.85 17.29 -11.74
C ALA A 207 -3.77 16.31 -10.55
N MET A 208 -2.67 15.58 -10.47
CA MET A 208 -2.21 15.06 -9.19
C MET A 208 -1.94 16.22 -8.22
N LEU A 209 -1.60 17.41 -8.74
CA LEU A 209 -1.25 18.62 -8.05
C LEU A 209 -2.24 19.74 -8.40
N THR A 210 -3.08 20.09 -7.45
CA THR A 210 -4.05 21.20 -7.54
C THR A 210 -3.63 22.37 -6.67
N ASP A 211 -2.93 22.12 -5.57
CA ASP A 211 -2.35 23.12 -4.69
C ASP A 211 -0.82 23.11 -4.82
N LEU A 212 -0.23 24.25 -5.15
CA LEU A 212 1.20 24.40 -5.33
C LEU A 212 1.91 24.87 -4.04
N HIS A 213 1.20 25.14 -2.97
CA HIS A 213 1.74 25.60 -1.68
C HIS A 213 2.70 26.79 -1.80
N GLY A 214 2.38 27.72 -2.70
CA GLY A 214 3.21 28.92 -2.96
C GLY A 214 4.46 28.66 -3.80
N LEU A 215 4.71 27.42 -4.23
CA LEU A 215 5.80 27.11 -5.15
C LEU A 215 5.48 27.56 -6.59
N PRO A 216 6.50 27.86 -7.41
CA PRO A 216 6.29 28.52 -8.71
C PRO A 216 5.63 27.62 -9.77
N SER A 217 5.62 26.31 -9.60
CA SER A 217 5.03 25.40 -10.57
C SER A 217 4.77 24.01 -9.97
N ALA A 218 3.94 23.20 -10.63
CA ALA A 218 3.73 21.80 -10.31
C ALA A 218 5.05 21.00 -10.35
N GLY A 219 5.94 21.31 -11.29
CA GLY A 219 7.29 20.73 -11.36
C GLY A 219 8.13 21.03 -10.12
N ALA A 220 8.02 22.23 -9.56
CA ALA A 220 8.72 22.59 -8.32
C ALA A 220 8.21 21.77 -7.12
N VAL A 221 6.89 21.56 -7.00
CA VAL A 221 6.30 20.71 -5.97
C VAL A 221 6.78 19.25 -6.12
N VAL A 222 6.75 18.70 -7.35
CA VAL A 222 7.23 17.35 -7.65
C VAL A 222 8.70 17.19 -7.25
N ASN A 223 9.56 18.12 -7.63
CA ASN A 223 10.98 18.06 -7.30
C ASN A 223 11.20 18.12 -5.79
N ARG A 224 10.48 19.01 -5.08
CA ARG A 224 10.57 19.11 -3.62
C ARG A 224 10.11 17.81 -2.93
N LEU A 225 9.00 17.22 -3.36
CA LEU A 225 8.50 15.96 -2.83
C LEU A 225 9.50 14.81 -3.06
N LYS A 226 10.13 14.74 -4.23
CA LYS A 226 11.17 13.75 -4.52
C LYS A 226 12.38 13.93 -3.62
N GLU A 227 12.91 15.14 -3.52
CA GLU A 227 14.03 15.47 -2.66
C GLU A 227 13.76 15.06 -1.20
N LEU A 228 12.62 15.46 -0.65
CA LEU A 228 12.22 15.12 0.71
C LEU A 228 12.08 13.60 0.90
N SER A 229 11.44 12.91 -0.04
CA SER A 229 11.25 11.45 0.02
C SER A 229 12.55 10.66 -0.09
N GLU A 230 13.60 11.22 -0.71
CA GLU A 230 14.92 10.63 -0.80
C GLU A 230 15.77 10.92 0.44
N GLN A 231 15.58 12.07 1.07
CA GLN A 231 16.35 12.52 2.24
C GLN A 231 15.75 12.06 3.56
N HIS A 232 14.40 11.97 3.66
CA HIS A 232 13.66 11.66 4.88
C HIS A 232 12.68 10.54 4.64
N TYR A 233 12.93 9.36 5.21
CA TYR A 233 12.04 8.21 5.05
C TYR A 233 12.13 7.21 6.20
N GLY A 234 11.11 6.37 6.33
CA GLY A 234 11.02 5.24 7.27
C GLY A 234 10.68 5.64 8.71
N HIS A 235 10.86 6.88 9.10
CA HIS A 235 10.57 7.36 10.46
C HIS A 235 9.07 7.42 10.75
N ALA A 236 8.27 7.89 9.79
CA ALA A 236 6.83 8.03 9.96
C ALA A 236 6.13 6.70 10.19
N GLY A 237 6.50 5.64 9.44
CA GLY A 237 5.95 4.30 9.65
C GLY A 237 6.27 3.76 11.04
N ARG A 238 7.48 4.02 11.57
CA ARG A 238 7.88 3.61 12.91
C ARG A 238 7.13 4.38 13.99
N ALA A 239 7.00 5.70 13.86
CA ALA A 239 6.20 6.52 14.76
C ALA A 239 4.73 6.05 14.78
N PHE A 240 4.17 5.78 13.62
CA PHE A 240 2.81 5.23 13.50
C PHE A 240 2.67 3.87 14.20
N LEU A 241 3.62 2.95 14.05
CA LEU A 241 3.59 1.66 14.76
C LEU A 241 3.68 1.82 16.27
N HIS A 242 4.52 2.74 16.76
CA HIS A 242 4.55 3.07 18.18
C HIS A 242 3.20 3.54 18.69
N TYR A 243 2.57 4.49 17.97
CA TYR A 243 1.24 5.00 18.31
C TYR A 243 0.19 3.89 18.30
N LEU A 244 0.16 3.04 17.27
CA LEU A 244 -0.78 1.91 17.19
C LEU A 244 -0.68 0.97 18.39
N ILE A 245 0.55 0.67 18.84
CA ILE A 245 0.78 -0.23 19.97
C ILE A 245 0.34 0.43 21.28
N GLN A 246 0.64 1.71 21.47
CA GLN A 246 0.26 2.44 22.69
C GLN A 246 -1.26 2.59 22.81
N GLU A 247 -1.92 2.92 21.72
CA GLU A 247 -3.35 3.20 21.68
C GLU A 247 -4.20 1.97 21.28
N MET A 248 -3.61 0.77 21.24
CA MET A 248 -4.27 -0.44 20.75
C MET A 248 -5.66 -0.67 21.36
N PRO A 249 -5.88 -0.57 22.70
CA PRO A 249 -7.21 -0.78 23.26
C PRO A 249 -8.25 0.20 22.73
N THR A 250 -7.94 1.49 22.74
CA THR A 250 -8.80 2.57 22.24
C THR A 250 -9.06 2.42 20.74
N LEU A 251 -8.00 2.10 19.99
CA LEU A 251 -8.10 1.88 18.55
C LEU A 251 -9.04 0.72 18.21
N MET A 252 -8.93 -0.40 18.90
CA MET A 252 -9.80 -1.56 18.66
C MET A 252 -11.27 -1.29 18.93
N GLU A 253 -11.58 -0.46 19.93
CA GLU A 253 -12.95 -0.02 20.22
C GLU A 253 -13.51 0.89 19.12
N GLN A 254 -12.69 1.79 18.56
CA GLN A 254 -13.12 2.81 17.62
C GLN A 254 -13.04 2.39 16.15
N LEU A 255 -12.16 1.45 15.80
CA LEU A 255 -11.85 1.10 14.42
C LEU A 255 -13.08 0.65 13.65
N ARG A 256 -13.83 -0.30 14.19
CA ARG A 256 -15.02 -0.84 13.51
C ARG A 256 -16.13 0.20 13.35
N PRO A 257 -16.53 0.95 14.40
CA PRO A 257 -17.50 2.04 14.26
C PRO A 257 -17.10 3.09 13.22
N SER A 258 -15.82 3.49 13.20
CA SER A 258 -15.31 4.47 12.24
C SER A 258 -15.40 3.96 10.80
N LEU A 259 -15.02 2.70 10.57
CA LEU A 259 -15.14 2.06 9.26
C LEU A 259 -16.59 2.00 8.80
N ASP A 260 -17.51 1.54 9.64
CA ASP A 260 -18.93 1.40 9.30
C ASP A 260 -19.57 2.77 9.01
N SER A 261 -19.20 3.81 9.77
CA SER A 261 -19.65 5.19 9.52
C SER A 261 -19.19 5.70 8.15
N LEU A 262 -17.91 5.50 7.81
CA LEU A 262 -17.38 5.94 6.51
C LEU A 262 -17.97 5.14 5.35
N VAL A 263 -18.13 3.84 5.50
CA VAL A 263 -18.79 3.00 4.48
C VAL A 263 -20.21 3.47 4.23
N GLY A 264 -20.95 3.81 5.27
CA GLY A 264 -22.31 4.38 5.14
C GLY A 264 -22.35 5.73 4.42
N ARG A 265 -21.24 6.49 4.45
CA ARG A 265 -21.10 7.74 3.68
C ARG A 265 -20.66 7.51 2.24
N PHE A 266 -19.87 6.47 1.97
CA PHE A 266 -19.25 6.22 0.66
C PHE A 266 -20.16 5.43 -0.28
N CYS A 267 -21.06 4.60 0.24
CA CYS A 267 -21.95 3.83 -0.60
C CYS A 267 -23.37 3.69 -0.02
N PRO A 268 -24.38 3.54 -0.89
CA PRO A 268 -25.76 3.29 -0.49
C PRO A 268 -25.89 1.99 0.34
N ALA A 269 -26.91 1.92 1.18
CA ALA A 269 -27.18 0.75 2.03
C ALA A 269 -27.49 -0.52 1.24
N ASP A 270 -28.06 -0.37 0.04
CA ASP A 270 -28.42 -1.43 -0.92
C ASP A 270 -27.31 -1.73 -1.93
N ALA A 271 -26.12 -1.11 -1.81
CA ALA A 271 -24.98 -1.37 -2.68
C ALA A 271 -24.62 -2.87 -2.66
N ASP A 272 -24.28 -3.40 -3.84
CA ASP A 272 -23.85 -4.78 -3.95
C ASP A 272 -22.57 -5.05 -3.14
N GLY A 273 -22.29 -6.34 -2.90
CA GLY A 273 -21.15 -6.73 -2.07
C GLY A 273 -19.79 -6.32 -2.65
N GLN A 274 -19.67 -6.10 -3.97
CA GLN A 274 -18.43 -5.68 -4.61
C GLN A 274 -18.16 -4.20 -4.35
N VAL A 275 -19.17 -3.35 -4.55
CA VAL A 275 -19.10 -1.92 -4.25
C VAL A 275 -18.79 -1.71 -2.76
N ARG A 276 -19.45 -2.45 -1.88
CA ARG A 276 -19.22 -2.36 -0.44
C ARG A 276 -17.78 -2.74 -0.04
N ARG A 277 -17.17 -3.76 -0.66
CA ARG A 277 -15.76 -4.12 -0.42
C ARG A 277 -14.80 -3.01 -0.83
N VAL A 278 -15.05 -2.36 -1.97
CA VAL A 278 -14.26 -1.21 -2.42
C VAL A 278 -14.41 -0.05 -1.43
N ALA A 279 -15.65 0.29 -1.03
CA ALA A 279 -15.93 1.33 -0.05
C ALA A 279 -15.24 1.06 1.30
N GLN A 280 -15.24 -0.18 1.79
CA GLN A 280 -14.53 -0.59 3.01
C GLN A 280 -13.03 -0.33 2.91
N ARG A 281 -12.40 -0.59 1.75
CA ARG A 281 -10.97 -0.34 1.56
C ARG A 281 -10.66 1.17 1.53
N PHE A 282 -11.51 1.99 0.91
CA PHE A 282 -11.39 3.44 0.99
C PHE A 282 -11.57 3.95 2.43
N ALA A 283 -12.55 3.39 3.16
CA ALA A 283 -12.78 3.73 4.56
C ALA A 283 -11.55 3.39 5.42
N LEU A 284 -10.92 2.22 5.19
CA LEU A 284 -9.69 1.84 5.90
C LEU A 284 -8.56 2.85 5.65
N CYS A 285 -8.35 3.26 4.40
CA CYS A 285 -7.35 4.28 4.07
C CYS A 285 -7.65 5.62 4.75
N ALA A 286 -8.91 6.04 4.78
CA ALA A 286 -9.31 7.28 5.44
C ALA A 286 -9.06 7.22 6.96
N VAL A 287 -9.46 6.12 7.62
CA VAL A 287 -9.19 5.91 9.06
C VAL A 287 -7.68 5.90 9.32
N ALA A 288 -6.90 5.22 8.49
CA ALA A 288 -5.45 5.19 8.63
C ALA A 288 -4.82 6.58 8.55
N GLY A 289 -5.28 7.41 7.61
CA GLY A 289 -4.85 8.79 7.49
C GLY A 289 -5.20 9.64 8.72
N GLU A 290 -6.39 9.48 9.29
CA GLU A 290 -6.78 10.18 10.53
C GLU A 290 -5.95 9.71 11.74
N VAL A 291 -5.71 8.41 11.87
CA VAL A 291 -4.85 7.86 12.93
C VAL A 291 -3.40 8.35 12.80
N ALA A 292 -2.89 8.48 11.56
CA ALA A 292 -1.52 8.96 11.33
C ALA A 292 -1.33 10.46 11.59
N ARG A 293 -2.38 11.22 11.82
CA ARG A 293 -2.33 12.65 12.18
C ARG A 293 -2.14 12.90 13.68
N GLN A 294 -2.32 11.89 14.52
CA GLN A 294 -2.15 11.97 15.97
C GLN A 294 -0.68 11.99 16.37
#